data_723a942e97e0b92d35124e2702e4f290
#
_entry.id   723a942e97e0b92d35124e2702e4f290
#
_cell.length_a   1.000
_cell.length_b   1.000
_cell.length_c   1.000
_cell.angle_alpha   90.00
_cell.angle_beta   90.00
_cell.angle_gamma   90.00
#
_symmetry.space_group_name_H-M   'P 1'
#
loop_
_entity.id
_entity.type
_entity.pdbx_description
1 polymer ?
#
loop_
_entity_poly.entity_id
_entity_poly.type
_entity_poly.pdbx_seq_one_letter_code
_entity_poly.pdbx_strand_id
1 'polypeptide(L)'
;MQAVAAKASTWTAGKNQRFHGMTLGEVKTLMGALPEPAEMKAGPRSNYPEELSLIPKNFDARKHWPQCPQIGHIRDQSTCGSCWAFGAVESMGDRLCIETNGTVQVELSTEDLLSCCLIQCGMGCNGGFPTGAWRFFKVCLEQSPPPPASRRV
;
A
#
# COMPACT_ATOMS: atom_id res chain seq x y z
N MET A 1 -16.78 -15.63 -12.99
CA MET A 1 -15.70 -16.15 -13.87
C MET A 1 -16.11 -16.13 -15.33
N GLN A 2 -17.27 -16.67 -15.71
CA GLN A 2 -17.73 -16.68 -17.11
C GLN A 2 -17.82 -15.29 -17.76
N ALA A 3 -18.33 -14.27 -17.03
CA ALA A 3 -18.43 -12.89 -17.54
C ALA A 3 -17.07 -12.23 -17.80
N VAL A 4 -16.01 -12.65 -17.11
CA VAL A 4 -14.65 -12.15 -17.32
C VAL A 4 -14.00 -12.86 -18.50
N ALA A 5 -14.19 -14.18 -18.60
CA ALA A 5 -13.67 -14.96 -19.71
C ALA A 5 -14.24 -14.49 -21.06
N ALA A 6 -15.52 -14.07 -21.07
CA ALA A 6 -16.18 -13.55 -22.27
C ALA A 6 -15.61 -12.20 -22.78
N LYS A 7 -14.86 -11.46 -21.95
CA LYS A 7 -14.29 -10.14 -22.31
C LYS A 7 -12.87 -10.22 -22.88
N ALA A 8 -12.34 -11.40 -23.15
CA ALA A 8 -11.03 -11.63 -23.77
C ALA A 8 -9.93 -10.70 -23.24
N SER A 9 -9.71 -10.69 -21.92
CA SER A 9 -8.75 -9.83 -21.26
C SER A 9 -7.34 -10.44 -21.25
N THR A 10 -6.37 -9.65 -20.88
CA THR A 10 -4.96 -10.05 -20.72
C THR A 10 -4.71 -10.94 -19.50
N TRP A 11 -5.76 -11.29 -18.75
CA TRP A 11 -5.69 -12.13 -17.56
C TRP A 11 -6.87 -13.12 -17.51
N THR A 12 -6.69 -14.19 -16.74
CA THR A 12 -7.69 -15.26 -16.57
C THR A 12 -8.19 -15.27 -15.14
N ALA A 13 -9.52 -15.30 -14.95
CA ALA A 13 -10.11 -15.40 -13.64
C ALA A 13 -9.97 -16.83 -13.09
N GLY A 14 -9.41 -16.97 -11.89
CA GLY A 14 -9.26 -18.24 -11.18
C GLY A 14 -9.91 -18.22 -9.80
N LYS A 15 -10.14 -19.40 -9.22
CA LYS A 15 -10.53 -19.55 -7.82
C LYS A 15 -9.29 -19.39 -6.95
N ASN A 16 -9.31 -18.44 -6.02
CA ASN A 16 -8.26 -18.33 -5.02
C ASN A 16 -8.55 -19.28 -3.86
N GLN A 17 -7.59 -20.13 -3.52
CA GLN A 17 -7.75 -21.13 -2.47
C GLN A 17 -8.01 -20.53 -1.09
N ARG A 18 -7.48 -19.32 -0.82
CA ARG A 18 -7.74 -18.56 0.41
C ARG A 18 -9.24 -18.33 0.67
N PHE A 19 -10.03 -18.15 -0.38
CA PHE A 19 -11.46 -17.86 -0.26
C PHE A 19 -12.34 -19.12 -0.41
N HIS A 20 -11.72 -20.29 -0.42
CA HIS A 20 -12.48 -21.53 -0.54
C HIS A 20 -13.38 -21.75 0.69
N GLY A 21 -14.67 -21.93 0.47
CA GLY A 21 -15.66 -22.10 1.54
C GLY A 21 -16.14 -20.79 2.18
N MET A 22 -15.55 -19.66 1.87
CA MET A 22 -16.00 -18.36 2.38
C MET A 22 -17.24 -17.86 1.62
N THR A 23 -18.16 -17.27 2.35
CA THR A 23 -19.28 -16.51 1.79
C THR A 23 -18.79 -15.14 1.27
N LEU A 24 -19.58 -14.53 0.39
CA LEU A 24 -19.29 -13.18 -0.10
C LEU A 24 -19.26 -12.16 1.06
N GLY A 25 -20.07 -12.36 2.10
CA GLY A 25 -20.06 -11.52 3.31
C GLY A 25 -18.71 -11.57 4.03
N GLU A 26 -18.20 -12.76 4.27
CA GLU A 26 -16.89 -12.97 4.91
C GLU A 26 -15.74 -12.39 4.06
N VAL A 27 -15.76 -12.56 2.75
CA VAL A 27 -14.74 -11.94 1.89
C VAL A 27 -14.80 -10.41 1.94
N LYS A 28 -16.01 -9.83 2.01
CA LYS A 28 -16.17 -8.37 2.11
C LYS A 28 -15.56 -7.80 3.37
N THR A 29 -15.54 -8.52 4.49
CA THR A 29 -14.90 -8.04 5.74
C THR A 29 -13.39 -7.83 5.60
N LEU A 30 -12.75 -8.48 4.64
CA LEU A 30 -11.32 -8.32 4.33
C LEU A 30 -11.04 -7.11 3.45
N MET A 31 -12.06 -6.51 2.83
CA MET A 31 -11.94 -5.38 1.91
C MET A 31 -11.99 -4.05 2.67
N GLY A 32 -10.92 -3.75 3.39
CA GLY A 32 -10.89 -2.63 4.33
C GLY A 32 -10.59 -1.26 3.72
N ALA A 33 -10.27 -1.15 2.44
CA ALA A 33 -10.08 0.16 1.81
C ALA A 33 -11.44 0.83 1.54
N LEU A 34 -11.76 1.87 2.29
CA LEU A 34 -13.02 2.59 2.18
C LEU A 34 -12.95 3.70 1.11
N PRO A 35 -14.06 4.04 0.47
CA PRO A 35 -14.14 5.21 -0.40
C PRO A 35 -13.76 6.49 0.38
N GLU A 36 -12.80 7.23 -0.14
CA GLU A 36 -12.32 8.44 0.52
C GLU A 36 -13.36 9.56 0.44
N PRO A 37 -13.67 10.23 1.57
CA PRO A 37 -14.42 11.48 1.58
C PRO A 37 -13.77 12.53 0.68
N ALA A 38 -14.56 13.45 0.13
CA ALA A 38 -14.04 14.46 -0.79
C ALA A 38 -12.90 15.29 -0.18
N GLU A 39 -13.01 15.57 1.11
CA GLU A 39 -12.03 16.34 1.91
C GLU A 39 -10.69 15.61 2.10
N MET A 40 -10.71 14.28 2.00
CA MET A 40 -9.52 13.44 2.12
C MET A 40 -8.84 13.18 0.80
N LYS A 41 -9.51 13.41 -0.32
CA LYS A 41 -8.92 13.15 -1.63
C LYS A 41 -7.60 13.90 -1.79
N ALA A 42 -6.62 13.20 -2.34
CA ALA A 42 -5.37 13.83 -2.74
C ALA A 42 -5.66 14.98 -3.72
N GLY A 43 -4.89 16.05 -3.63
CA GLY A 43 -4.97 17.16 -4.58
C GLY A 43 -4.78 16.70 -6.04
N PRO A 44 -4.92 17.61 -7.00
CA PRO A 44 -4.75 17.27 -8.40
C PRO A 44 -3.42 16.57 -8.62
N ARG A 45 -3.44 15.51 -9.44
CA ARG A 45 -2.22 14.80 -9.83
C ARG A 45 -1.28 15.79 -10.50
N SER A 46 0.00 15.72 -10.16
CA SER A 46 1.02 16.43 -10.93
C SER A 46 0.90 16.00 -12.40
N ASN A 47 0.69 16.96 -13.28
CA ASN A 47 0.78 16.69 -14.71
C ASN A 47 2.26 16.45 -15.01
N TYR A 48 2.59 15.26 -15.46
CA TYR A 48 3.88 14.94 -16.06
C TYR A 48 3.68 14.91 -17.58
N PRO A 49 3.66 16.08 -18.27
CA PRO A 49 3.18 16.16 -19.65
C PRO A 49 4.14 15.60 -20.68
N GLU A 50 5.41 15.42 -20.33
CA GLU A 50 6.44 15.39 -21.39
C GLU A 50 7.07 14.02 -21.65
N GLU A 51 6.76 12.99 -20.84
CA GLU A 51 7.52 11.76 -20.90
C GLU A 51 6.70 10.47 -21.04
N LEU A 52 5.44 10.55 -21.45
CA LEU A 52 4.64 9.33 -21.70
C LEU A 52 5.29 8.40 -22.74
N SER A 53 6.06 8.96 -23.67
CA SER A 53 6.83 8.20 -24.67
C SER A 53 8.01 7.45 -24.08
N LEU A 54 8.51 7.85 -22.90
CA LEU A 54 9.63 7.22 -22.21
C LEU A 54 9.19 6.10 -21.27
N ILE A 55 7.88 5.94 -21.04
CA ILE A 55 7.37 4.88 -20.18
C ILE A 55 7.61 3.53 -20.86
N PRO A 56 8.36 2.62 -20.24
CA PRO A 56 8.62 1.31 -20.81
C PRO A 56 7.33 0.49 -20.94
N LYS A 57 7.19 -0.28 -22.02
CA LYS A 57 6.03 -1.15 -22.23
C LYS A 57 5.86 -2.21 -21.12
N ASN A 58 6.98 -2.63 -20.53
CA ASN A 58 7.02 -3.60 -19.43
C ASN A 58 7.96 -3.05 -18.36
N PHE A 59 7.51 -3.04 -17.13
CA PHE A 59 8.28 -2.62 -15.97
C PHE A 59 8.02 -3.55 -14.79
N ASP A 60 9.09 -4.01 -14.15
CA ASP A 60 9.03 -4.79 -12.91
C ASP A 60 9.95 -4.15 -11.87
N ALA A 61 9.35 -3.54 -10.86
CA ALA A 61 10.06 -2.83 -9.80
C ALA A 61 11.09 -3.72 -9.07
N ARG A 62 10.77 -5.01 -8.90
CA ARG A 62 11.68 -5.99 -8.25
C ARG A 62 12.98 -6.19 -9.02
N LYS A 63 12.91 -6.10 -10.35
CA LYS A 63 14.08 -6.20 -11.24
C LYS A 63 14.83 -4.90 -11.35
N HIS A 64 14.11 -3.78 -11.26
CA HIS A 64 14.68 -2.45 -11.39
C HIS A 64 15.43 -2.03 -10.12
N TRP A 65 14.91 -2.40 -8.94
CA TRP A 65 15.51 -2.14 -7.63
C TRP A 65 15.80 -3.43 -6.87
N PRO A 66 16.75 -4.27 -7.34
CA PRO A 66 17.06 -5.57 -6.71
C PRO A 66 17.60 -5.43 -5.28
N GLN A 67 18.13 -4.26 -4.93
CA GLN A 67 18.57 -3.92 -3.58
C GLN A 67 17.42 -3.69 -2.59
N CYS A 68 16.16 -3.66 -3.06
CA CYS A 68 14.96 -3.47 -2.23
C CYS A 68 14.08 -4.73 -2.24
N PRO A 69 14.47 -5.81 -1.53
CA PRO A 69 13.77 -7.09 -1.56
C PRO A 69 12.34 -7.01 -1.04
N GLN A 70 12.01 -6.04 -0.19
CA GLN A 70 10.66 -5.83 0.32
C GLN A 70 9.62 -5.54 -0.77
N ILE A 71 10.01 -5.00 -1.92
CA ILE A 71 9.10 -4.78 -3.07
C ILE A 71 8.42 -6.09 -3.52
N GLY A 72 9.09 -7.23 -3.32
CA GLY A 72 8.55 -8.55 -3.63
C GLY A 72 7.91 -9.27 -2.44
N HIS A 73 8.00 -8.71 -1.23
CA HIS A 73 7.46 -9.34 -0.03
C HIS A 73 5.96 -9.08 0.07
N ILE A 74 5.19 -10.17 0.14
CA ILE A 74 3.73 -10.13 0.30
C ILE A 74 3.40 -10.46 1.75
N ARG A 75 2.85 -9.49 2.47
CA ARG A 75 2.43 -9.64 3.87
C ARG A 75 1.01 -10.19 3.95
N ASP A 76 0.65 -10.78 5.09
CA ASP A 76 -0.68 -11.34 5.32
C ASP A 76 -1.46 -10.47 6.32
N GLN A 77 -2.62 -9.95 5.89
CA GLN A 77 -3.55 -9.21 6.74
C GLN A 77 -4.41 -10.10 7.64
N SER A 78 -4.28 -11.45 7.56
CA SER A 78 -5.10 -12.40 8.28
C SER A 78 -6.62 -12.18 8.03
N THR A 79 -7.43 -12.23 9.08
CA THR A 79 -8.90 -12.02 9.02
C THR A 79 -9.33 -10.58 9.30
N CYS A 80 -8.41 -9.64 9.24
CA CYS A 80 -8.63 -8.22 9.52
C CYS A 80 -8.80 -7.44 8.22
N GLY A 81 -9.77 -6.53 8.16
CA GLY A 81 -9.98 -5.62 7.04
C GLY A 81 -8.98 -4.45 7.04
N SER A 82 -7.68 -4.76 7.07
CA SER A 82 -6.58 -3.81 7.21
C SER A 82 -5.78 -3.57 5.92
N CYS A 83 -6.28 -4.02 4.77
CA CYS A 83 -5.58 -3.84 3.49
C CYS A 83 -5.24 -2.37 3.17
N TRP A 84 -6.04 -1.42 3.65
CA TRP A 84 -5.77 0.01 3.54
C TRP A 84 -4.47 0.42 4.24
N ALA A 85 -4.20 -0.17 5.41
CA ALA A 85 -3.00 0.09 6.19
C ALA A 85 -1.79 -0.64 5.59
N PHE A 86 -1.93 -1.92 5.22
CA PHE A 86 -0.87 -2.69 4.57
C PHE A 86 -0.39 -2.01 3.29
N GLY A 87 -1.30 -1.64 2.39
CA GLY A 87 -0.93 -0.96 1.14
C GLY A 87 -0.20 0.37 1.36
N ALA A 88 -0.55 1.12 2.41
CA ALA A 88 0.14 2.36 2.76
C ALA A 88 1.56 2.11 3.29
N VAL A 89 1.73 1.23 4.29
CA VAL A 89 3.05 0.99 4.92
C VAL A 89 4.01 0.28 3.97
N GLU A 90 3.54 -0.67 3.17
CA GLU A 90 4.37 -1.38 2.19
C GLU A 90 4.88 -0.41 1.13
N SER A 91 3.99 0.36 0.50
CA SER A 91 4.41 1.33 -0.51
C SER A 91 5.29 2.45 0.04
N MET A 92 5.19 2.79 1.32
CA MET A 92 6.07 3.75 1.98
C MET A 92 7.45 3.15 2.24
N GLY A 93 7.52 1.92 2.74
CA GLY A 93 8.77 1.20 2.93
C GLY A 93 9.53 1.01 1.62
N ASP A 94 8.83 0.65 0.54
CA ASP A 94 9.40 0.52 -0.80
C ASP A 94 10.01 1.82 -1.28
N ARG A 95 9.28 2.94 -1.17
CA ARG A 95 9.79 4.27 -1.55
C ARG A 95 11.00 4.67 -0.74
N LEU A 96 11.00 4.42 0.57
CA LEU A 96 12.14 4.72 1.43
C LEU A 96 13.39 3.95 1.00
N CYS A 97 13.24 2.67 0.68
CA CYS A 97 14.32 1.84 0.17
C CYS A 97 14.84 2.36 -1.18
N ILE A 98 13.94 2.70 -2.10
CA ILE A 98 14.31 3.23 -3.43
C ILE A 98 15.08 4.55 -3.30
N GLU A 99 14.54 5.51 -2.55
CA GLU A 99 15.14 6.84 -2.36
C GLU A 99 16.51 6.77 -1.67
N THR A 100 16.70 5.81 -0.78
CA THR A 100 17.97 5.61 -0.07
C THR A 100 18.92 4.65 -0.78
N ASN A 101 18.57 4.24 -2.01
CA ASN A 101 19.33 3.27 -2.79
C ASN A 101 19.67 1.99 -2.01
N GLY A 102 18.69 1.46 -1.26
CA GLY A 102 18.80 0.23 -0.49
C GLY A 102 19.48 0.36 0.88
N THR A 103 19.92 1.56 1.29
CA THR A 103 20.56 1.74 2.60
C THR A 103 19.58 1.68 3.77
N VAL A 104 18.33 2.05 3.55
CA VAL A 104 17.27 1.92 4.54
C VAL A 104 16.26 0.89 4.07
N GLN A 105 16.27 -0.27 4.72
CA GLN A 105 15.36 -1.37 4.45
C GLN A 105 14.56 -1.65 5.72
N VAL A 106 13.35 -1.09 5.80
CA VAL A 106 12.49 -1.23 6.97
C VAL A 106 11.09 -1.68 6.56
N GLU A 107 10.55 -2.62 7.30
CA GLU A 107 9.14 -2.94 7.26
C GLU A 107 8.41 -2.06 8.29
N LEU A 108 7.66 -1.08 7.80
CA LEU A 108 6.86 -0.23 8.67
C LEU A 108 5.74 -1.03 9.33
N SER A 109 5.45 -0.71 10.58
CA SER A 109 4.43 -1.41 11.36
C SER A 109 3.02 -1.05 10.89
N THR A 110 2.29 -2.04 10.41
CA THR A 110 0.85 -1.92 10.13
C THR A 110 0.07 -1.75 11.42
N GLU A 111 0.50 -2.42 12.50
CA GLU A 111 -0.14 -2.34 13.82
C GLU A 111 -0.05 -0.94 14.41
N ASP A 112 1.08 -0.27 14.26
CA ASP A 112 1.22 1.13 14.69
C ASP A 112 0.19 2.02 14.01
N LEU A 113 0.01 1.87 12.70
CA LEU A 113 -0.99 2.61 11.94
C LEU A 113 -2.42 2.29 12.37
N LEU A 114 -2.73 1.00 12.59
CA LEU A 114 -4.05 0.56 13.03
C LEU A 114 -4.42 1.06 14.43
N SER A 115 -3.44 1.14 15.33
CA SER A 115 -3.64 1.49 16.74
C SER A 115 -3.51 2.98 17.02
N CYS A 116 -2.65 3.70 16.31
CA CYS A 116 -2.27 5.08 16.63
C CYS A 116 -2.92 6.12 15.73
N CYS A 117 -3.27 5.79 14.50
CA CYS A 117 -3.87 6.78 13.58
C CYS A 117 -5.35 7.08 13.90
N LEU A 118 -6.03 6.19 14.56
CA LEU A 118 -7.42 6.35 15.01
C LEU A 118 -8.39 6.86 13.90
N ILE A 119 -9.32 7.72 14.28
CA ILE A 119 -10.40 8.23 13.42
C ILE A 119 -9.90 8.92 12.15
N GLN A 120 -8.69 9.48 12.16
CA GLN A 120 -8.13 10.15 10.98
C GLN A 120 -7.84 9.19 9.83
N CYS A 121 -7.53 7.93 10.14
CA CYS A 121 -7.23 6.91 9.16
C CYS A 121 -8.37 5.92 8.93
N GLY A 122 -9.23 5.71 9.93
CA GLY A 122 -10.29 4.72 9.84
C GLY A 122 -10.59 4.02 11.16
N MET A 123 -11.08 2.79 11.08
CA MET A 123 -11.57 2.02 12.22
C MET A 123 -10.84 0.65 12.32
N GLY A 124 -9.52 0.65 12.22
CA GLY A 124 -8.71 -0.55 12.35
C GLY A 124 -9.11 -1.66 11.36
N CYS A 125 -9.50 -2.83 11.86
CA CYS A 125 -9.95 -3.97 11.04
C CYS A 125 -11.30 -3.76 10.34
N ASN A 126 -12.05 -2.71 10.69
CA ASN A 126 -13.33 -2.38 10.05
C ASN A 126 -13.17 -1.45 8.85
N GLY A 127 -11.94 -1.21 8.43
CA GLY A 127 -11.61 -0.44 7.25
C GLY A 127 -11.05 0.95 7.55
N GLY A 128 -10.46 1.56 6.53
CA GLY A 128 -9.87 2.88 6.64
C GLY A 128 -9.51 3.50 5.29
N PHE A 129 -8.84 4.63 5.36
CA PHE A 129 -8.55 5.51 4.24
C PHE A 129 -7.03 5.54 3.97
N PRO A 130 -6.55 5.04 2.84
CA PRO A 130 -5.12 5.08 2.50
C PRO A 130 -4.52 6.49 2.57
N THR A 131 -5.24 7.51 2.10
CA THR A 131 -4.77 8.90 2.19
C THR A 131 -4.63 9.39 3.63
N GLY A 132 -5.49 8.93 4.54
CA GLY A 132 -5.36 9.20 5.98
C GLY A 132 -4.03 8.66 6.51
N ALA A 133 -3.67 7.42 6.14
CA ALA A 133 -2.40 6.81 6.50
C ALA A 133 -1.19 7.64 6.04
N TRP A 134 -1.20 8.12 4.80
CA TRP A 134 -0.14 8.98 4.27
C TRP A 134 0.00 10.29 5.04
N ARG A 135 -1.12 10.92 5.40
CA ARG A 135 -1.12 12.15 6.21
C ARG A 135 -0.58 11.90 7.62
N PHE A 136 -0.98 10.79 8.25
CA PHE A 136 -0.48 10.41 9.57
C PHE A 136 1.04 10.28 9.58
N PHE A 137 1.61 9.52 8.65
CA PHE A 137 3.05 9.36 8.58
C PHE A 137 3.78 10.66 8.27
N LYS A 138 3.21 11.53 7.42
CA LYS A 138 3.80 12.85 7.16
C LYS A 138 3.93 13.66 8.44
N VAL A 139 2.86 13.74 9.24
CA VAL A 139 2.87 14.49 10.50
C VAL A 139 3.81 13.86 11.53
N CYS A 140 3.81 12.54 11.66
CA CYS A 140 4.71 11.83 12.58
C CYS A 140 6.19 12.03 12.21
N LEU A 141 6.51 12.02 10.93
CA LEU A 141 7.88 12.25 10.45
C LEU A 141 8.33 13.70 10.66
N GLU A 142 7.41 14.66 10.47
CA GLU A 142 7.70 16.09 10.70
C GLU A 142 7.93 16.41 12.19
N GLN A 143 7.30 15.65 13.10
CA GLN A 143 7.43 15.83 14.55
C GLN A 143 8.56 15.00 15.17
N SER A 144 9.09 14.03 14.45
CA SER A 144 10.22 13.23 14.94
C SER A 144 11.52 14.02 14.83
N PRO A 145 12.29 14.18 15.92
CA PRO A 145 13.61 14.81 15.81
C PRO A 145 14.48 13.98 14.84
N PRO A 146 15.33 14.63 14.03
CA PRO A 146 16.23 13.92 13.15
C PRO A 146 17.08 12.93 13.97
N PRO A 147 17.34 11.71 13.46
CA PRO A 147 18.16 10.76 14.17
C PRO A 147 19.53 11.36 14.47
N PRO A 148 20.07 11.11 15.67
CA PRO A 148 21.39 11.66 16.05
C PRO A 148 22.44 11.21 15.02
N ALA A 149 23.35 12.11 14.69
CA ALA A 149 24.37 11.93 13.65
C ALA A 149 25.22 10.65 13.79
N SER A 150 25.27 10.07 15.01
CA SER A 150 25.98 8.83 15.32
C SER A 150 25.30 7.54 14.81
N ARG A 151 24.11 7.58 14.24
CA ARG A 151 23.40 6.41 13.67
C ARG A 151 23.35 6.41 12.14
N ARG A 152 24.14 7.24 11.48
CA ARG A 152 24.41 7.10 10.07
C ARG A 152 25.61 6.18 9.88
N VAL A 153 25.35 4.88 9.89
CA VAL A 153 26.30 3.85 9.45
C VAL A 153 25.77 3.27 8.17
#